data_cf8199c3b406b271d3889898142842c7
#
_entry.id   cf8199c3b406b271d3889898142842c7
#
_cell.length_a   1.000
_cell.length_b   1.000
_cell.length_c   1.000
_cell.angle_alpha   90.00
_cell.angle_beta   90.00
_cell.angle_gamma   90.00
#
_symmetry.space_group_name_H-M   'P 1'
#
loop_
_entity.id
_entity.type
_entity.pdbx_description
1 polymer ?
#
loop_
_entity_poly.entity_id
_entity_poly.type
_entity_poly.pdbx_seq_one_letter_code
_entity_poly.pdbx_strand_id
1 'polypeptide(L)'
;MPVTELALKDQLVERRQRLVRTIDEVGPAEDLVRLIDEVDRALGRMETQTFGRCDVCGEQVEETDLLENPLLPYCLCRLSPDQQDSLQRDLDLAQRVQLSLLPKQNLVHAGWLVYHRYLPAGPVSGDFCNVVTRNGESDSLHFLLGDVSGKGVAASLLMAQLNALFRSLIDQALPLHQIVERANRLFTEGSSTTHFATLVCGHADRFGRVELCNAGHCPPLVVRQRNVSPIDSTGLPVGVMSDSPYRTLRVDLDPGETMFLYSDGLIEGTNRAGELYGSERLADLLGTMHGRSPAAIAASCLADASTFQDGTQRADDLTIMVLRRSN
;
A
#
# COMPACT_ATOMS: atom_id res chain seq x y z
N MET A 1 -4.11 3.71 -31.80
CA MET A 1 -3.40 3.46 -30.52
C MET A 1 -4.43 3.58 -29.40
N PRO A 2 -4.51 2.60 -28.49
CA PRO A 2 -5.30 2.72 -27.28
C PRO A 2 -4.86 3.93 -26.46
N VAL A 3 -5.74 4.51 -25.65
CA VAL A 3 -5.42 5.70 -24.81
C VAL A 3 -4.23 5.42 -23.88
N THR A 4 -4.12 4.20 -23.38
CA THR A 4 -3.03 3.71 -22.55
C THR A 4 -1.67 3.73 -23.26
N GLU A 5 -1.62 3.32 -24.53
CA GLU A 5 -0.37 3.31 -25.31
C GLU A 5 0.15 4.72 -25.60
N LEU A 6 -0.76 5.71 -25.78
CA LEU A 6 -0.38 7.10 -25.96
C LEU A 6 0.25 7.68 -24.68
N ALA A 7 -0.36 7.41 -23.53
CA ALA A 7 0.16 7.84 -22.22
C ALA A 7 1.55 7.23 -21.91
N LEU A 8 1.74 5.93 -22.22
CA LEU A 8 3.03 5.26 -22.08
C LEU A 8 4.09 5.83 -23.01
N LYS A 9 3.71 6.21 -24.24
CA LYS A 9 4.62 6.88 -25.18
C LYS A 9 5.12 8.21 -24.64
N ASP A 10 4.21 9.05 -24.12
CA ASP A 10 4.58 10.34 -23.56
C ASP A 10 5.53 10.17 -22.34
N GLN A 11 5.27 9.20 -21.47
CA GLN A 11 6.15 8.88 -20.35
C GLN A 11 7.55 8.42 -20.81
N LEU A 12 7.64 7.59 -21.84
CA LEU A 12 8.92 7.13 -22.40
C LEU A 12 9.70 8.26 -23.05
N VAL A 13 9.04 9.15 -23.78
CA VAL A 13 9.67 10.34 -24.39
C VAL A 13 10.21 11.27 -23.30
N GLU A 14 9.46 11.52 -22.24
CA GLU A 14 9.91 12.34 -21.12
C GLU A 14 11.08 11.69 -20.37
N ARG A 15 11.02 10.38 -20.14
CA ARG A 15 12.12 9.59 -19.52
C ARG A 15 13.38 9.69 -20.37
N ARG A 16 13.27 9.53 -21.68
CA ARG A 16 14.40 9.70 -22.62
C ARG A 16 15.04 11.07 -22.49
N GLN A 17 14.23 12.15 -22.52
CA GLN A 17 14.73 13.51 -22.41
C GLN A 17 15.48 13.75 -21.08
N ARG A 18 14.98 13.21 -19.98
CA ARG A 18 15.65 13.29 -18.68
C ARG A 18 16.99 12.58 -18.70
N LEU A 19 17.06 11.36 -19.23
CA LEU A 19 18.32 10.61 -19.34
C LEU A 19 19.36 11.32 -20.20
N VAL A 20 18.97 11.92 -21.34
CA VAL A 20 19.86 12.70 -22.20
C VAL A 20 20.43 13.90 -21.45
N ARG A 21 19.60 14.67 -20.74
CA ARG A 21 20.07 15.81 -19.92
C ARG A 21 21.06 15.37 -18.85
N THR A 22 20.77 14.25 -18.19
CA THR A 22 21.68 13.71 -17.16
C THR A 22 23.02 13.33 -17.76
N ILE A 23 23.06 12.72 -18.94
CA ILE A 23 24.32 12.40 -19.64
C ILE A 23 25.08 13.67 -20.03
N ASP A 24 24.39 14.72 -20.47
CA ASP A 24 25.01 16.00 -20.80
C ASP A 24 25.63 16.69 -19.58
N GLU A 25 25.05 16.48 -18.39
CA GLU A 25 25.53 17.06 -17.12
C GLU A 25 26.66 16.27 -16.45
N VAL A 26 26.56 14.94 -16.39
CA VAL A 26 27.51 14.07 -15.62
C VAL A 26 28.44 13.24 -16.51
N GLY A 27 28.24 13.26 -17.83
CA GLY A 27 28.98 12.45 -18.80
C GLY A 27 28.30 11.06 -19.02
N PRO A 28 28.73 10.37 -20.10
CA PRO A 28 28.18 9.08 -20.47
C PRO A 28 28.66 7.98 -19.52
N ALA A 29 27.81 7.61 -18.55
CA ALA A 29 28.01 6.42 -17.75
C ALA A 29 27.37 5.22 -18.48
N GLU A 30 27.97 4.04 -18.37
CA GLU A 30 27.57 2.83 -19.09
C GLU A 30 26.11 2.44 -18.79
N ASP A 31 25.67 2.61 -17.54
CA ASP A 31 24.28 2.35 -17.13
C ASP A 31 23.28 3.34 -17.75
N LEU A 32 23.64 4.62 -17.88
CA LEU A 32 22.78 5.63 -18.49
C LEU A 32 22.61 5.39 -19.99
N VAL A 33 23.70 5.01 -20.67
CA VAL A 33 23.67 4.66 -22.11
C VAL A 33 22.78 3.44 -22.32
N ARG A 34 22.91 2.41 -21.51
CA ARG A 34 22.05 1.22 -21.58
C ARG A 34 20.56 1.55 -21.38
N LEU A 35 20.23 2.41 -20.40
CA LEU A 35 18.86 2.84 -20.16
C LEU A 35 18.26 3.62 -21.34
N ILE A 36 19.04 4.48 -22.00
CA ILE A 36 18.60 5.17 -23.22
C ILE A 36 18.32 4.16 -24.33
N ASP A 37 19.20 3.19 -24.57
CA ASP A 37 19.02 2.16 -25.58
C ASP A 37 17.76 1.32 -25.34
N GLU A 38 17.42 1.05 -24.08
CA GLU A 38 16.17 0.35 -23.70
C GLU A 38 14.93 1.20 -24.00
N VAL A 39 14.96 2.49 -23.68
CA VAL A 39 13.88 3.43 -23.98
C VAL A 39 13.72 3.59 -25.50
N ASP A 40 14.81 3.75 -26.25
CA ASP A 40 14.78 3.91 -27.70
C ASP A 40 14.23 2.65 -28.39
N ARG A 41 14.57 1.45 -27.90
CA ARG A 41 13.98 0.19 -28.37
C ARG A 41 12.48 0.12 -28.11
N ALA A 42 12.01 0.54 -26.94
CA ALA A 42 10.57 0.56 -26.63
C ALA A 42 9.80 1.56 -27.53
N LEU A 43 10.33 2.77 -27.73
CA LEU A 43 9.76 3.77 -28.66
C LEU A 43 9.76 3.25 -30.09
N GLY A 44 10.83 2.60 -30.57
CA GLY A 44 10.90 1.99 -31.90
C GLY A 44 9.85 0.89 -32.11
N ARG A 45 9.55 0.10 -31.07
CA ARG A 45 8.44 -0.88 -31.10
C ARG A 45 7.07 -0.24 -31.20
N MET A 46 6.85 0.93 -30.59
CA MET A 46 5.61 1.70 -30.78
C MET A 46 5.45 2.22 -32.21
N GLU A 47 6.55 2.66 -32.83
CA GLU A 47 6.54 3.12 -34.24
C GLU A 47 6.25 1.97 -35.22
N THR A 48 6.77 0.78 -34.94
CA THR A 48 6.58 -0.43 -35.75
C THR A 48 5.32 -1.21 -35.42
N GLN A 49 4.49 -0.72 -34.50
CA GLN A 49 3.26 -1.39 -34.03
C GLN A 49 3.50 -2.80 -33.45
N THR A 50 4.68 -3.03 -32.90
CA THR A 50 5.05 -4.29 -32.21
C THR A 50 5.14 -4.11 -30.70
N PHE A 51 4.86 -2.92 -30.19
CA PHE A 51 4.83 -2.67 -28.75
C PHE A 51 3.76 -3.55 -28.06
N GLY A 52 4.10 -4.06 -26.88
CA GLY A 52 3.22 -4.96 -26.15
C GLY A 52 3.20 -6.39 -26.68
N ARG A 53 4.03 -6.73 -27.69
CA ARG A 53 4.22 -8.12 -28.12
C ARG A 53 5.56 -8.66 -27.61
N CYS A 54 5.54 -9.89 -27.16
CA CYS A 54 6.75 -10.59 -26.73
C CYS A 54 7.68 -10.86 -27.93
N ASP A 55 8.94 -10.45 -27.83
CA ASP A 55 9.94 -10.66 -28.88
C ASP A 55 10.30 -12.15 -29.13
N VAL A 56 9.86 -13.05 -28.23
CA VAL A 56 10.18 -14.48 -28.29
C VAL A 56 9.02 -15.32 -28.84
N CYS A 57 7.81 -15.16 -28.30
CA CYS A 57 6.66 -15.97 -28.69
C CYS A 57 5.63 -15.21 -29.58
N GLY A 58 5.76 -13.88 -29.71
CA GLY A 58 4.83 -13.05 -30.48
C GLY A 58 3.47 -12.79 -29.80
N GLU A 59 3.22 -13.43 -28.65
CA GLU A 59 1.99 -13.24 -27.88
C GLU A 59 1.93 -11.83 -27.26
N GLN A 60 0.71 -11.38 -26.97
CA GLN A 60 0.48 -10.11 -26.30
C GLN A 60 0.99 -10.18 -24.86
N VAL A 61 1.81 -9.24 -24.43
CA VAL A 61 2.20 -9.04 -23.03
C VAL A 61 1.02 -8.40 -22.31
N GLU A 62 0.76 -8.84 -21.09
CA GLU A 62 -0.33 -8.29 -20.27
C GLU A 62 -0.20 -6.79 -20.11
N GLU A 63 -1.31 -6.04 -20.23
CA GLU A 63 -1.31 -4.59 -20.15
C GLU A 63 -0.82 -4.09 -18.78
N THR A 64 -1.12 -4.82 -17.71
CA THR A 64 -0.62 -4.57 -16.36
C THR A 64 0.90 -4.59 -16.28
N ASP A 65 1.54 -5.59 -16.91
CA ASP A 65 2.99 -5.73 -16.94
C ASP A 65 3.65 -4.58 -17.71
N LEU A 66 3.00 -4.12 -18.79
CA LEU A 66 3.47 -2.99 -19.60
C LEU A 66 3.30 -1.65 -18.87
N LEU A 67 2.24 -1.50 -18.05
CA LEU A 67 2.04 -0.32 -17.22
C LEU A 67 3.10 -0.22 -16.11
N GLU A 68 3.44 -1.36 -15.51
CA GLU A 68 4.50 -1.43 -14.49
C GLU A 68 5.90 -1.26 -15.09
N ASN A 69 6.15 -1.87 -16.25
CA ASN A 69 7.43 -1.79 -16.94
C ASN A 69 7.25 -1.66 -18.46
N PRO A 70 7.12 -0.44 -19.00
CA PRO A 70 6.95 -0.21 -20.43
C PRO A 70 8.18 -0.57 -21.27
N LEU A 71 9.30 -0.93 -20.66
CA LEU A 71 10.50 -1.40 -21.35
C LEU A 71 10.52 -2.92 -21.56
N LEU A 72 9.55 -3.65 -20.99
CA LEU A 72 9.51 -5.12 -21.03
C LEU A 72 9.33 -5.64 -22.46
N PRO A 73 10.34 -6.35 -23.05
CA PRO A 73 10.26 -6.85 -24.42
C PRO A 73 9.75 -8.29 -24.52
N TYR A 74 9.47 -8.95 -23.42
CA TYR A 74 9.12 -10.37 -23.39
C TYR A 74 8.20 -10.72 -22.21
N CYS A 75 7.39 -11.75 -22.38
CA CYS A 75 6.59 -12.39 -21.34
C CYS A 75 7.39 -13.49 -20.62
N LEU A 76 6.75 -14.15 -19.66
CA LEU A 76 7.34 -15.29 -18.93
C LEU A 76 7.68 -16.51 -19.79
N CYS A 77 7.30 -16.54 -21.08
CA CYS A 77 7.59 -17.64 -22.01
C CYS A 77 9.09 -17.94 -22.22
N ARG A 78 9.97 -16.96 -21.85
CA ARG A 78 11.44 -17.19 -21.86
C ARG A 78 11.91 -18.15 -20.78
N LEU A 79 11.14 -18.31 -19.74
CA LEU A 79 11.47 -19.21 -18.65
C LEU A 79 11.12 -20.65 -19.05
N SER A 80 12.04 -21.57 -18.81
CA SER A 80 11.70 -23.00 -18.91
C SER A 80 10.63 -23.36 -17.87
N PRO A 81 9.88 -24.45 -18.05
CA PRO A 81 8.93 -24.93 -17.03
C PRO A 81 9.56 -25.03 -15.63
N ASP A 82 10.78 -25.54 -15.52
CA ASP A 82 11.51 -25.65 -14.26
C ASP A 82 11.81 -24.28 -13.64
N GLN A 83 12.12 -23.27 -14.47
CA GLN A 83 12.35 -21.89 -14.02
C GLN A 83 11.05 -21.23 -13.58
N GLN A 84 9.92 -21.46 -14.29
CA GLN A 84 8.60 -20.98 -13.88
C GLN A 84 8.19 -21.59 -12.53
N ASP A 85 8.36 -22.91 -12.37
CA ASP A 85 8.09 -23.59 -11.11
C ASP A 85 8.99 -23.12 -9.96
N SER A 86 10.25 -22.78 -10.27
CA SER A 86 11.15 -22.21 -9.26
C SER A 86 10.69 -20.81 -8.82
N LEU A 87 10.36 -19.94 -9.79
CA LEU A 87 9.85 -18.59 -9.51
C LEU A 87 8.56 -18.64 -8.71
N GLN A 88 7.63 -19.54 -9.08
CA GLN A 88 6.38 -19.71 -8.33
C GLN A 88 6.64 -20.13 -6.88
N ARG A 89 7.57 -21.08 -6.65
CA ARG A 89 7.96 -21.49 -5.29
C ARG A 89 8.57 -20.34 -4.48
N ASP A 90 9.38 -19.49 -5.11
CA ASP A 90 9.98 -18.32 -4.46
C ASP A 90 8.91 -17.29 -4.09
N LEU A 91 7.94 -17.03 -4.97
CA LEU A 91 6.80 -16.15 -4.68
C LEU A 91 5.91 -16.72 -3.56
N ASP A 92 5.63 -18.01 -3.56
CA ASP A 92 4.88 -18.67 -2.50
C ASP A 92 5.60 -18.59 -1.15
N LEU A 93 6.94 -18.67 -1.15
CA LEU A 93 7.76 -18.47 0.04
C LEU A 93 7.69 -17.01 0.52
N ALA A 94 7.85 -16.05 -0.40
CA ALA A 94 7.76 -14.62 -0.09
C ALA A 94 6.39 -14.28 0.51
N GLN A 95 5.29 -14.82 -0.03
CA GLN A 95 3.95 -14.66 0.52
C GLN A 95 3.85 -15.20 1.95
N ARG A 96 4.37 -16.41 2.22
CA ARG A 96 4.38 -16.97 3.58
C ARG A 96 5.18 -16.12 4.56
N VAL A 97 6.33 -15.58 4.15
CA VAL A 97 7.13 -14.66 4.97
C VAL A 97 6.31 -13.39 5.25
N GLN A 98 5.69 -12.81 4.24
CA GLN A 98 4.88 -11.60 4.39
C GLN A 98 3.69 -11.81 5.34
N LEU A 99 2.96 -12.92 5.18
CA LEU A 99 1.86 -13.29 6.08
C LEU A 99 2.32 -13.48 7.53
N SER A 100 3.56 -13.92 7.75
CA SER A 100 4.13 -14.07 9.10
C SER A 100 4.45 -12.74 9.79
N LEU A 101 4.53 -11.65 9.04
CA LEU A 101 4.74 -10.29 9.57
C LEU A 101 3.44 -9.66 10.09
N LEU A 102 2.29 -10.19 9.70
CA LEU A 102 0.99 -9.67 10.14
C LEU A 102 0.76 -9.96 11.63
N PRO A 103 0.04 -9.07 12.34
CA PRO A 103 -0.34 -9.30 13.73
C PRO A 103 -1.34 -10.46 13.86
N LYS A 104 -1.66 -10.85 15.07
CA LYS A 104 -2.78 -11.77 15.32
C LYS A 104 -4.07 -11.14 14.81
N GLN A 105 -4.86 -11.87 14.01
CA GLN A 105 -6.07 -11.36 13.36
C GLN A 105 -7.09 -10.79 14.35
N ASN A 106 -7.22 -11.39 15.51
CA ASN A 106 -8.04 -10.93 16.62
C ASN A 106 -7.14 -10.67 17.82
N LEU A 107 -7.15 -9.46 18.33
CA LEU A 107 -6.42 -9.07 19.51
C LEU A 107 -7.36 -8.39 20.51
N VAL A 108 -7.26 -8.80 21.77
CA VAL A 108 -7.87 -8.10 22.91
C VAL A 108 -6.74 -7.63 23.81
N HIS A 109 -6.56 -6.32 23.91
CA HIS A 109 -5.47 -5.75 24.71
C HIS A 109 -5.80 -4.34 25.18
N ALA A 110 -5.45 -3.99 26.42
CA ALA A 110 -5.60 -2.65 27.00
C ALA A 110 -7.00 -2.02 26.82
N GLY A 111 -8.08 -2.83 26.87
CA GLY A 111 -9.44 -2.33 26.65
C GLY A 111 -9.81 -2.12 25.18
N TRP A 112 -9.02 -2.63 24.26
CA TRP A 112 -9.28 -2.59 22.82
C TRP A 112 -9.55 -3.97 22.24
N LEU A 113 -10.50 -4.00 21.32
CA LEU A 113 -10.78 -5.12 20.44
C LEU A 113 -10.24 -4.73 19.07
N VAL A 114 -9.23 -5.42 18.58
CA VAL A 114 -8.61 -5.15 17.27
C VAL A 114 -8.84 -6.34 16.35
N TYR A 115 -9.27 -6.05 15.13
CA TYR A 115 -9.44 -7.04 14.06
C TYR A 115 -8.89 -6.48 12.76
N HIS A 116 -8.21 -7.32 11.98
CA HIS A 116 -7.79 -6.94 10.65
C HIS A 116 -8.15 -7.97 9.58
N ARG A 117 -8.27 -7.51 8.36
CA ARG A 117 -8.33 -8.34 7.15
C ARG A 117 -7.29 -7.83 6.17
N TYR A 118 -6.57 -8.74 5.60
CA TYR A 118 -5.52 -8.51 4.63
C TYR A 118 -5.78 -9.39 3.42
N LEU A 119 -5.96 -8.80 2.25
CA LEU A 119 -6.37 -9.45 1.01
C LEU A 119 -5.51 -8.93 -0.13
N PRO A 120 -4.35 -9.57 -0.38
CA PRO A 120 -3.48 -9.18 -1.49
C PRO A 120 -4.17 -9.39 -2.84
N ALA A 121 -3.89 -8.54 -3.82
CA ALA A 121 -4.33 -8.70 -5.20
C ALA A 121 -3.43 -9.68 -5.96
N GLY A 122 -2.14 -9.72 -5.63
CA GLY A 122 -1.14 -10.59 -6.20
C GLY A 122 -0.55 -11.62 -5.22
N PRO A 123 0.53 -12.30 -5.62
CA PRO A 123 1.24 -13.24 -4.74
C PRO A 123 1.85 -12.55 -3.52
N VAL A 124 2.32 -11.33 -3.67
CA VAL A 124 2.86 -10.45 -2.64
C VAL A 124 2.22 -9.06 -2.75
N SER A 125 2.26 -8.26 -1.71
CA SER A 125 1.50 -7.01 -1.57
C SER A 125 2.38 -5.87 -1.06
N GLY A 126 2.03 -4.62 -1.45
CA GLY A 126 2.57 -3.39 -0.89
C GLY A 126 1.93 -3.01 0.45
N ASP A 127 0.71 -3.46 0.70
CA ASP A 127 -0.01 -3.20 1.94
C ASP A 127 0.65 -3.86 3.15
N PHE A 128 0.55 -3.22 4.29
CA PHE A 128 0.94 -3.78 5.57
C PHE A 128 0.09 -3.28 6.73
N CYS A 129 -0.08 -4.12 7.72
CA CYS A 129 -0.66 -3.71 9.00
C CYS A 129 0.07 -4.38 10.15
N ASN A 130 0.12 -3.71 11.29
CA ASN A 130 0.70 -4.28 12.50
C ASN A 130 -0.01 -3.75 13.75
N VAL A 131 0.07 -4.55 14.82
CA VAL A 131 -0.30 -4.15 16.19
C VAL A 131 0.84 -4.56 17.10
N VAL A 132 1.45 -3.58 17.72
CA VAL A 132 2.64 -3.75 18.55
C VAL A 132 2.30 -3.37 19.98
N THR A 133 2.53 -4.31 20.91
CA THR A 133 2.51 -4.06 22.34
C THR A 133 3.95 -4.03 22.82
N ARG A 134 4.34 -2.93 23.48
CA ARG A 134 5.71 -2.82 24.00
C ARG A 134 5.93 -3.77 25.17
N ASN A 135 7.13 -4.33 25.25
CA ASN A 135 7.52 -5.18 26.36
C ASN A 135 7.44 -4.39 27.68
N GLY A 136 6.65 -4.91 28.64
CA GLY A 136 6.45 -4.27 29.93
C GLY A 136 5.33 -3.22 30.00
N GLU A 137 4.70 -2.86 28.89
CA GLU A 137 3.50 -2.01 28.84
C GLU A 137 2.25 -2.87 28.59
N SER A 138 1.42 -3.04 29.62
CA SER A 138 0.14 -3.76 29.53
C SER A 138 -1.04 -2.83 29.17
N ASP A 139 -0.83 -1.53 29.19
CA ASP A 139 -1.88 -0.51 29.25
C ASP A 139 -2.09 0.26 27.93
N SER A 140 -1.36 -0.12 26.90
CA SER A 140 -1.47 0.54 25.60
C SER A 140 -1.07 -0.39 24.45
N LEU A 141 -1.43 -0.01 23.23
CA LEU A 141 -0.97 -0.64 22.00
C LEU A 141 -0.62 0.41 20.94
N HIS A 142 0.31 0.04 20.07
CA HIS A 142 0.56 0.79 18.83
C HIS A 142 -0.09 0.04 17.66
N PHE A 143 -0.62 0.77 16.70
CA PHE A 143 -1.16 0.20 15.48
C PHE A 143 -0.58 0.90 14.26
N LEU A 144 -0.49 0.17 13.17
CA LEU A 144 0.10 0.61 11.92
C LEU A 144 -0.69 0.00 10.76
N LEU A 145 -1.05 0.81 9.77
CA LEU A 145 -1.58 0.38 8.50
C LEU A 145 -1.01 1.29 7.42
N GLY A 146 -0.52 0.72 6.34
CA GLY A 146 0.08 1.51 5.26
C GLY A 146 0.14 0.72 3.97
N ASP A 147 0.46 1.44 2.90
CA ASP A 147 0.60 0.95 1.55
C ASP A 147 1.82 1.58 0.88
N VAL A 148 2.64 0.76 0.24
CA VAL A 148 3.84 1.17 -0.50
C VAL A 148 3.50 1.33 -1.96
N SER A 149 3.83 2.49 -2.53
CA SER A 149 3.61 2.78 -3.95
C SER A 149 4.22 1.73 -4.88
N GLY A 150 3.46 1.30 -5.87
CA GLY A 150 3.83 0.23 -6.80
C GLY A 150 3.35 -1.14 -6.34
N LYS A 151 3.65 -2.17 -7.12
CA LYS A 151 3.16 -3.53 -6.89
C LYS A 151 4.28 -4.56 -6.97
N GLY A 152 3.96 -5.79 -6.58
CA GLY A 152 4.86 -6.92 -6.74
C GLY A 152 5.99 -6.96 -5.72
N VAL A 153 7.11 -7.59 -6.11
CA VAL A 153 8.21 -7.94 -5.19
C VAL A 153 8.90 -6.71 -4.62
N ALA A 154 9.08 -5.63 -5.42
CA ALA A 154 9.75 -4.42 -4.94
C ALA A 154 8.96 -3.74 -3.82
N ALA A 155 7.66 -3.52 -4.02
CA ALA A 155 6.77 -2.94 -3.00
C ALA A 155 6.74 -3.82 -1.74
N SER A 156 6.68 -5.15 -1.89
CA SER A 156 6.66 -6.09 -0.77
C SER A 156 7.94 -6.07 0.08
N LEU A 157 9.11 -5.86 -0.52
CA LEU A 157 10.38 -5.72 0.21
C LEU A 157 10.44 -4.41 0.99
N LEU A 158 10.00 -3.30 0.37
CA LEU A 158 9.93 -1.99 1.03
C LEU A 158 8.91 -1.98 2.17
N MET A 159 7.78 -2.66 1.98
CA MET A 159 6.79 -2.89 3.04
C MET A 159 7.41 -3.62 4.23
N ALA A 160 8.15 -4.72 3.99
CA ALA A 160 8.80 -5.48 5.05
C ALA A 160 9.85 -4.61 5.79
N GLN A 161 10.60 -3.78 5.07
CA GLN A 161 11.53 -2.81 5.65
C GLN A 161 10.81 -1.83 6.57
N LEU A 162 9.72 -1.18 6.09
CA LEU A 162 8.93 -0.24 6.90
C LEU A 162 8.36 -0.90 8.14
N ASN A 163 7.79 -2.08 8.01
CA ASN A 163 7.25 -2.84 9.15
C ASN A 163 8.33 -3.10 10.22
N ALA A 164 9.53 -3.51 9.81
CA ALA A 164 10.66 -3.73 10.72
C ALA A 164 11.13 -2.42 11.38
N LEU A 165 11.24 -1.33 10.62
CA LEU A 165 11.61 -0.01 11.14
C LEU A 165 10.64 0.47 12.22
N PHE A 166 9.33 0.45 11.93
CA PHE A 166 8.33 0.89 12.91
C PHE A 166 8.34 0.03 14.17
N ARG A 167 8.44 -1.29 14.05
CA ARG A 167 8.56 -2.17 15.23
C ARG A 167 9.75 -1.81 16.11
N SER A 168 10.91 -1.56 15.50
CA SER A 168 12.13 -1.19 16.24
C SER A 168 12.02 0.21 16.87
N LEU A 169 11.40 1.17 16.17
CA LEU A 169 11.27 2.55 16.67
C LEU A 169 10.22 2.67 17.78
N ILE A 170 9.14 1.90 17.73
CA ILE A 170 8.11 1.85 18.77
C ILE A 170 8.72 1.43 20.12
N ASP A 171 9.66 0.50 20.14
CA ASP A 171 10.32 0.06 21.36
C ASP A 171 11.20 1.17 22.02
N GLN A 172 11.55 2.22 21.30
CA GLN A 172 12.40 3.30 21.81
C GLN A 172 11.65 4.37 22.67
N ALA A 173 10.35 4.22 22.89
CA ALA A 173 9.53 5.15 23.69
C ALA A 173 9.56 6.60 23.24
N LEU A 174 9.67 6.84 21.94
CA LEU A 174 9.65 8.16 21.37
C LEU A 174 8.23 8.70 21.20
N PRO A 175 8.03 10.02 21.19
CA PRO A 175 6.77 10.61 20.73
C PRO A 175 6.40 10.13 19.32
N LEU A 176 5.11 9.94 19.08
CA LEU A 176 4.62 9.30 17.84
C LEU A 176 5.11 10.00 16.56
N HIS A 177 5.07 11.35 16.53
CA HIS A 177 5.59 12.11 15.37
C HIS A 177 7.08 11.83 15.11
N GLN A 178 7.90 11.68 16.16
CA GLN A 178 9.33 11.38 16.03
C GLN A 178 9.58 9.95 15.52
N ILE A 179 8.69 9.01 15.85
CA ILE A 179 8.73 7.64 15.29
C ILE A 179 8.56 7.73 13.77
N VAL A 180 7.54 8.47 13.31
CA VAL A 180 7.25 8.62 11.87
C VAL A 180 8.36 9.40 11.16
N GLU A 181 8.87 10.49 11.75
CA GLU A 181 9.99 11.26 11.19
C GLU A 181 11.26 10.42 11.04
N ARG A 182 11.60 9.61 12.05
CA ARG A 182 12.77 8.71 11.96
C ARG A 182 12.57 7.60 10.94
N ALA A 183 11.38 7.00 10.90
CA ALA A 183 11.05 5.99 9.90
C ALA A 183 11.15 6.57 8.49
N ASN A 184 10.62 7.78 8.26
CA ASN A 184 10.72 8.50 7.00
C ASN A 184 12.16 8.71 6.56
N ARG A 185 13.00 9.23 7.46
CA ARG A 185 14.42 9.48 7.17
C ARG A 185 15.15 8.18 6.80
N LEU A 186 15.03 7.15 7.64
CA LEU A 186 15.70 5.87 7.41
C LEU A 186 15.20 5.16 6.13
N PHE A 187 13.92 5.29 5.83
CA PHE A 187 13.34 4.76 4.60
C PHE A 187 13.88 5.49 3.37
N THR A 188 13.95 6.82 3.41
CA THR A 188 14.47 7.65 2.31
C THR A 188 15.98 7.42 2.08
N GLU A 189 16.77 7.29 3.15
CA GLU A 189 18.20 7.01 3.07
C GLU A 189 18.48 5.58 2.54
N GLY A 190 17.63 4.62 2.88
CA GLY A 190 17.80 3.21 2.50
C GLY A 190 17.21 2.83 1.16
N SER A 191 16.36 3.68 0.57
CA SER A 191 15.73 3.43 -0.72
C SER A 191 16.42 4.25 -1.81
N SER A 192 17.05 3.57 -2.76
CA SER A 192 17.57 4.20 -3.99
C SER A 192 16.45 4.46 -5.02
N THR A 193 15.20 4.32 -4.64
CA THR A 193 14.04 4.29 -5.54
C THR A 193 13.15 5.51 -5.34
N THR A 194 12.35 5.83 -6.36
CA THR A 194 11.29 6.86 -6.31
C THR A 194 10.03 6.38 -5.58
N HIS A 195 10.11 5.30 -4.82
CA HIS A 195 8.97 4.74 -4.07
C HIS A 195 8.72 5.52 -2.79
N PHE A 196 7.46 5.65 -2.46
CA PHE A 196 6.97 6.24 -1.21
C PHE A 196 5.95 5.31 -0.58
N ALA A 197 5.58 5.57 0.64
CA ALA A 197 4.52 4.83 1.32
C ALA A 197 3.56 5.77 2.01
N THR A 198 2.28 5.50 1.88
CA THR A 198 1.25 6.10 2.71
C THR A 198 1.04 5.25 3.95
N LEU A 199 0.86 5.85 5.11
CA LEU A 199 0.60 5.09 6.32
C LEU A 199 -0.09 5.89 7.42
N VAL A 200 -0.78 5.17 8.29
CA VAL A 200 -1.26 5.64 9.59
C VAL A 200 -0.49 4.90 10.66
N CYS A 201 0.14 5.65 11.57
CA CYS A 201 0.75 5.12 12.79
C CYS A 201 0.01 5.71 14.00
N GLY A 202 -0.43 4.86 14.94
CA GLY A 202 -1.16 5.32 16.11
C GLY A 202 -0.76 4.59 17.39
N HIS A 203 -1.11 5.24 18.52
CA HIS A 203 -0.96 4.73 19.87
C HIS A 203 -2.29 4.88 20.60
N ALA A 204 -2.80 3.80 21.17
CA ALA A 204 -4.07 3.76 21.89
C ALA A 204 -3.85 3.30 23.34
N ASP A 205 -4.24 4.14 24.30
CA ASP A 205 -4.14 3.83 25.73
C ASP A 205 -5.42 3.13 26.26
N ARG A 206 -5.34 2.57 27.46
CA ARG A 206 -6.46 1.89 28.11
C ARG A 206 -7.64 2.81 28.45
N PHE A 207 -7.45 4.13 28.44
CA PHE A 207 -8.50 5.11 28.77
C PHE A 207 -9.32 5.53 27.53
N GLY A 208 -8.96 5.03 26.35
CA GLY A 208 -9.64 5.34 25.07
C GLY A 208 -9.03 6.51 24.34
N ARG A 209 -7.90 7.05 24.80
CA ARG A 209 -7.19 8.09 24.10
C ARG A 209 -6.36 7.47 22.98
N VAL A 210 -6.53 7.97 21.77
CA VAL A 210 -5.76 7.60 20.59
C VAL A 210 -4.97 8.80 20.11
N GLU A 211 -3.67 8.61 20.00
CA GLU A 211 -2.77 9.51 19.28
C GLU A 211 -2.45 8.89 17.93
N LEU A 212 -2.48 9.65 16.85
CA LEU A 212 -2.16 9.14 15.53
C LEU A 212 -1.46 10.18 14.65
N CYS A 213 -0.61 9.68 13.75
CA CYS A 213 -0.05 10.39 12.61
C CYS A 213 -0.58 9.70 11.33
N ASN A 214 -1.13 10.50 10.41
CA ASN A 214 -1.52 10.06 9.08
C ASN A 214 -0.55 10.67 8.05
N ALA A 215 0.32 9.85 7.51
CA ALA A 215 1.32 10.22 6.50
C ALA A 215 0.74 9.97 5.10
N GLY A 216 -0.23 10.82 4.68
CA GLY A 216 -0.80 10.77 3.34
C GLY A 216 -1.66 9.55 3.01
N HIS A 217 -2.09 8.77 4.00
CA HIS A 217 -2.91 7.57 3.80
C HIS A 217 -4.40 7.90 3.78
N CYS A 218 -5.22 6.95 3.30
CA CYS A 218 -6.67 7.02 3.39
C CYS A 218 -7.10 7.47 4.79
N PRO A 219 -8.02 8.45 4.92
CA PRO A 219 -8.41 8.99 6.21
C PRO A 219 -9.01 7.92 7.11
N PRO A 220 -8.44 7.63 8.31
CA PRO A 220 -9.12 6.80 9.30
C PRO A 220 -10.50 7.35 9.62
N LEU A 221 -11.48 6.47 9.78
CA LEU A 221 -12.86 6.85 10.07
C LEU A 221 -13.18 6.56 11.53
N VAL A 222 -13.64 7.58 12.25
CA VAL A 222 -14.16 7.44 13.62
C VAL A 222 -15.65 7.28 13.57
N VAL A 223 -16.14 6.15 14.09
CA VAL A 223 -17.56 5.77 14.10
C VAL A 223 -18.11 5.95 15.51
N ARG A 224 -18.97 6.96 15.67
CA ARG A 224 -19.70 7.29 16.90
C ARG A 224 -21.21 7.17 16.64
N GLN A 225 -21.80 6.12 17.13
CA GLN A 225 -23.21 5.80 16.82
C GLN A 225 -23.43 5.76 15.28
N ARG A 226 -24.19 6.72 14.74
CA ARG A 226 -24.43 6.86 13.29
C ARG A 226 -23.52 7.89 12.62
N ASN A 227 -22.76 8.63 13.42
CA ASN A 227 -21.84 9.64 12.88
C ASN A 227 -20.51 9.02 12.53
N VAL A 228 -20.06 9.22 11.30
CA VAL A 228 -18.75 8.78 10.80
C VAL A 228 -17.98 10.03 10.40
N SER A 229 -16.81 10.20 11.00
CA SER A 229 -15.94 11.37 10.72
C SER A 229 -14.55 10.92 10.31
N PRO A 230 -14.02 11.45 9.21
CA PRO A 230 -12.65 11.17 8.77
C PRO A 230 -11.64 11.92 9.64
N ILE A 231 -10.41 11.36 9.70
CA ILE A 231 -9.25 12.03 10.27
C ILE A 231 -8.28 12.35 9.14
N ASP A 232 -8.07 13.63 8.89
CA ASP A 232 -7.25 14.11 7.79
C ASP A 232 -5.77 13.75 7.96
N SER A 233 -5.03 13.87 6.85
CA SER A 233 -3.58 13.69 6.83
C SER A 233 -2.87 14.73 7.71
N THR A 234 -1.80 14.29 8.37
CA THR A 234 -0.97 15.11 9.27
C THR A 234 0.44 15.36 8.74
N GLY A 235 0.77 14.80 7.59
CA GLY A 235 2.07 14.93 6.93
C GLY A 235 2.06 14.29 5.53
N LEU A 236 3.15 14.45 4.81
CA LEU A 236 3.35 13.84 3.49
C LEU A 236 3.57 12.33 3.61
N PRO A 237 3.35 11.54 2.53
CA PRO A 237 3.76 10.15 2.50
C PRO A 237 5.24 9.97 2.85
N VAL A 238 5.56 8.87 3.50
CA VAL A 238 6.92 8.48 3.87
C VAL A 238 7.73 8.20 2.59
N GLY A 239 8.94 8.75 2.49
CA GLY A 239 9.80 8.58 1.32
C GLY A 239 9.70 9.71 0.28
N VAL A 240 8.72 10.63 0.40
CA VAL A 240 8.59 11.76 -0.53
C VAL A 240 9.64 12.85 -0.25
N MET A 241 9.87 13.14 1.03
CA MET A 241 10.84 14.16 1.46
C MET A 241 11.44 13.76 2.81
N SER A 242 12.76 13.62 2.89
CA SER A 242 13.47 13.11 4.08
C SER A 242 13.18 13.88 5.38
N ASP A 243 13.06 15.20 5.27
CA ASP A 243 12.86 16.09 6.41
C ASP A 243 11.40 16.55 6.58
N SER A 244 10.43 15.78 6.09
CA SER A 244 9.01 16.08 6.27
C SER A 244 8.64 16.12 7.75
N PRO A 245 8.00 17.18 8.22
CA PRO A 245 7.45 17.23 9.58
C PRO A 245 6.14 16.43 9.64
N TYR A 246 5.91 15.74 10.76
CA TYR A 246 4.66 15.07 11.06
C TYR A 246 4.03 15.62 12.32
N ARG A 247 2.69 15.67 12.33
CA ARG A 247 1.93 16.11 13.50
C ARG A 247 1.14 14.95 14.08
N THR A 248 1.04 14.93 15.41
CA THR A 248 0.18 13.99 16.11
C THR A 248 -1.19 14.63 16.35
N LEU A 249 -2.26 13.93 15.97
CA LEU A 249 -3.63 14.24 16.33
C LEU A 249 -4.06 13.38 17.52
N ARG A 250 -4.99 13.89 18.31
CA ARG A 250 -5.60 13.17 19.45
C ARG A 250 -7.09 13.01 19.21
N VAL A 251 -7.56 11.81 19.47
CA VAL A 251 -8.97 11.44 19.39
C VAL A 251 -9.30 10.60 20.62
N ASP A 252 -10.31 11.00 21.37
CA ASP A 252 -10.83 10.19 22.47
C ASP A 252 -12.01 9.35 21.94
N LEU A 253 -11.98 8.06 22.21
CA LEU A 253 -13.06 7.12 21.87
C LEU A 253 -13.71 6.63 23.17
N ASP A 254 -15.03 6.76 23.23
CA ASP A 254 -15.83 6.21 24.32
C ASP A 254 -16.04 4.69 24.16
N PRO A 255 -16.37 3.95 25.23
CA PRO A 255 -16.71 2.54 25.14
C PRO A 255 -17.74 2.26 24.03
N GLY A 256 -17.44 1.30 23.18
CA GLY A 256 -18.26 0.94 22.02
C GLY A 256 -18.02 1.74 20.75
N GLU A 257 -17.26 2.84 20.80
CA GLU A 257 -16.85 3.57 19.60
C GLU A 257 -15.71 2.86 18.85
N THR A 258 -15.58 3.15 17.58
CA THR A 258 -14.72 2.41 16.67
C THR A 258 -13.87 3.36 15.82
N MET A 259 -12.61 3.01 15.63
CA MET A 259 -11.74 3.55 14.59
C MET A 259 -11.58 2.52 13.49
N PHE A 260 -11.84 2.91 12.26
CA PHE A 260 -11.77 2.08 11.06
C PHE A 260 -10.67 2.61 10.14
N LEU A 261 -9.66 1.77 9.86
CA LEU A 261 -8.58 2.06 8.95
C LEU A 261 -8.70 1.13 7.73
N TYR A 262 -8.32 1.63 6.56
CA TYR A 262 -8.41 0.88 5.31
C TYR A 262 -7.43 1.40 4.27
N SER A 263 -6.95 0.52 3.38
CA SER A 263 -6.20 0.92 2.19
C SER A 263 -7.15 1.28 1.04
N ASP A 264 -6.61 1.98 0.05
CA ASP A 264 -7.37 2.51 -1.10
C ASP A 264 -8.07 1.41 -1.92
N GLY A 265 -7.51 0.19 -1.98
CA GLY A 265 -8.15 -0.93 -2.66
C GLY A 265 -9.58 -1.26 -2.18
N LEU A 266 -9.99 -0.76 -1.00
CA LEU A 266 -11.38 -0.87 -0.57
C LEU A 266 -12.30 0.11 -1.32
N ILE A 267 -11.88 1.37 -1.47
CA ILE A 267 -12.69 2.45 -2.02
C ILE A 267 -12.50 2.65 -3.53
N GLU A 268 -11.38 2.19 -4.09
CA GLU A 268 -11.07 2.29 -5.52
C GLU A 268 -11.56 1.08 -6.32
N GLY A 269 -12.13 0.09 -5.66
CA GLY A 269 -12.77 -1.04 -6.33
C GLY A 269 -13.88 -0.56 -7.28
N THR A 270 -13.85 -1.00 -8.55
CA THR A 270 -14.78 -0.59 -9.58
C THR A 270 -15.85 -1.64 -9.87
N ASN A 271 -17.05 -1.20 -10.20
CA ASN A 271 -18.10 -2.05 -10.75
C ASN A 271 -17.95 -2.21 -12.28
N ARG A 272 -18.84 -2.98 -12.92
CA ARG A 272 -18.83 -3.19 -14.39
C ARG A 272 -19.05 -1.91 -15.21
N ALA A 273 -19.60 -0.85 -14.61
CA ALA A 273 -19.78 0.45 -15.26
C ALA A 273 -18.53 1.35 -15.13
N GLY A 274 -17.50 0.91 -14.39
CA GLY A 274 -16.30 1.69 -14.10
C GLY A 274 -16.48 2.72 -12.97
N GLU A 275 -17.57 2.64 -12.20
CA GLU A 275 -17.79 3.52 -11.06
C GLU A 275 -17.00 3.01 -9.84
N LEU A 276 -16.39 3.91 -9.08
CA LEU A 276 -15.68 3.60 -7.85
C LEU A 276 -16.65 3.32 -6.70
N TYR A 277 -16.28 2.41 -5.80
CA TYR A 277 -17.01 2.13 -4.57
C TYR A 277 -17.17 3.40 -3.70
N GLY A 278 -16.08 4.12 -3.50
CA GLY A 278 -16.04 5.45 -2.90
C GLY A 278 -16.11 5.47 -1.36
N SER A 279 -15.59 6.56 -0.80
CA SER A 279 -15.54 6.79 0.65
C SER A 279 -16.91 7.14 1.27
N GLU A 280 -17.80 7.78 0.50
CA GLU A 280 -19.15 8.13 0.99
C GLU A 280 -19.98 6.88 1.27
N ARG A 281 -19.99 5.92 0.34
CA ARG A 281 -20.69 4.64 0.52
C ARG A 281 -20.13 3.87 1.72
N LEU A 282 -18.81 3.85 1.90
CA LEU A 282 -18.18 3.24 3.06
C LEU A 282 -18.62 3.90 4.36
N ALA A 283 -18.66 5.23 4.42
CA ALA A 283 -19.09 5.98 5.61
C ALA A 283 -20.57 5.72 5.94
N ASP A 284 -21.46 5.73 4.95
CA ASP A 284 -22.89 5.42 5.13
C ASP A 284 -23.07 4.02 5.71
N LEU A 285 -22.36 3.04 5.16
CA LEU A 285 -22.41 1.66 5.64
C LEU A 285 -21.93 1.56 7.09
N LEU A 286 -20.80 2.16 7.44
CA LEU A 286 -20.24 2.16 8.79
C LEU A 286 -21.18 2.82 9.80
N GLY A 287 -21.89 3.87 9.41
CA GLY A 287 -22.89 4.54 10.24
C GLY A 287 -24.06 3.63 10.66
N THR A 288 -24.30 2.53 9.94
CA THR A 288 -25.33 1.53 10.30
C THR A 288 -24.81 0.42 11.24
N MET A 289 -23.50 0.39 11.54
CA MET A 289 -22.85 -0.77 12.20
C MET A 289 -22.55 -0.56 13.68
N HIS A 290 -23.15 0.45 14.30
CA HIS A 290 -22.98 0.68 15.73
C HIS A 290 -23.29 -0.59 16.54
N GLY A 291 -22.44 -0.90 17.52
CA GLY A 291 -22.62 -2.07 18.39
C GLY A 291 -22.13 -3.41 17.82
N ARG A 292 -21.74 -3.48 16.55
CA ARG A 292 -21.22 -4.72 15.94
C ARG A 292 -19.75 -4.96 16.36
N SER A 293 -19.35 -6.23 16.37
CA SER A 293 -17.95 -6.59 16.64
C SER A 293 -17.03 -6.11 15.50
N PRO A 294 -15.73 -5.85 15.77
CA PRO A 294 -14.76 -5.49 14.73
C PRO A 294 -14.73 -6.45 13.53
N ALA A 295 -14.81 -7.75 13.79
CA ALA A 295 -14.86 -8.78 12.75
C ALA A 295 -16.14 -8.67 11.88
N ALA A 296 -17.30 -8.41 12.51
CA ALA A 296 -18.57 -8.24 11.79
C ALA A 296 -18.57 -6.95 10.94
N ILE A 297 -17.97 -5.86 11.43
CA ILE A 297 -17.81 -4.61 10.68
C ILE A 297 -16.98 -4.88 9.42
N ALA A 298 -15.78 -5.45 9.57
CA ALA A 298 -14.89 -5.75 8.44
C ALA A 298 -15.55 -6.70 7.43
N ALA A 299 -16.22 -7.76 7.90
CA ALA A 299 -16.92 -8.71 7.03
C ALA A 299 -18.06 -8.03 6.24
N SER A 300 -18.82 -7.13 6.86
CA SER A 300 -19.90 -6.40 6.19
C SER A 300 -19.36 -5.44 5.12
N CYS A 301 -18.27 -4.72 5.41
CA CYS A 301 -17.62 -3.83 4.42
C CYS A 301 -17.13 -4.62 3.20
N LEU A 302 -16.49 -5.77 3.43
CA LEU A 302 -16.02 -6.64 2.34
C LEU A 302 -17.18 -7.22 1.52
N ALA A 303 -18.25 -7.63 2.16
CA ALA A 303 -19.43 -8.16 1.47
C ALA A 303 -20.12 -7.10 0.60
N ASP A 304 -20.24 -5.86 1.12
CA ASP A 304 -20.85 -4.75 0.38
C ASP A 304 -19.94 -4.34 -0.81
N ALA A 305 -18.62 -4.22 -0.59
CA ALA A 305 -17.68 -3.94 -1.67
C ALA A 305 -17.70 -5.03 -2.75
N SER A 306 -17.71 -6.31 -2.38
CA SER A 306 -17.82 -7.43 -3.32
C SER A 306 -19.13 -7.42 -4.11
N THR A 307 -20.23 -7.07 -3.46
CA THR A 307 -21.55 -6.95 -4.11
C THR A 307 -21.56 -5.78 -5.11
N PHE A 308 -20.93 -4.67 -4.75
CA PHE A 308 -20.81 -3.50 -5.64
C PHE A 308 -19.96 -3.82 -6.87
N GLN A 309 -18.84 -4.52 -6.68
CA GLN A 309 -17.92 -4.91 -7.76
C GLN A 309 -18.55 -5.90 -8.76
N ASP A 310 -19.59 -6.65 -8.37
CA ASP A 310 -20.36 -7.56 -9.26
C ASP A 310 -19.45 -8.48 -10.12
N GLY A 311 -18.43 -9.06 -9.49
CA GLY A 311 -17.52 -10.01 -10.13
C GLY A 311 -16.36 -9.40 -10.93
N THR A 312 -16.18 -8.06 -10.89
CA THR A 312 -14.92 -7.44 -11.35
C THR A 312 -13.76 -7.94 -10.50
N GLN A 313 -12.64 -8.25 -11.15
CA GLN A 313 -11.43 -8.65 -10.44
C GLN A 313 -10.87 -7.45 -9.65
N ARG A 314 -10.42 -7.73 -8.42
CA ARG A 314 -9.76 -6.70 -7.62
C ARG A 314 -8.43 -6.33 -8.26
N ALA A 315 -8.26 -5.03 -8.48
CA ALA A 315 -7.07 -4.47 -9.12
C ALA A 315 -5.96 -4.11 -8.12
N ASP A 316 -6.28 -3.97 -6.81
CA ASP A 316 -5.33 -3.58 -5.78
C ASP A 316 -5.45 -4.37 -4.49
N ASP A 317 -4.38 -4.30 -3.67
CA ASP A 317 -4.34 -4.85 -2.33
C ASP A 317 -5.41 -4.21 -1.44
N LEU A 318 -6.02 -4.99 -0.55
CA LEU A 318 -7.07 -4.49 0.32
C LEU A 318 -6.78 -4.88 1.75
N THR A 319 -6.57 -3.89 2.59
CA THR A 319 -6.36 -4.07 4.01
C THR A 319 -7.37 -3.25 4.82
N ILE A 320 -7.97 -3.90 5.82
CA ILE A 320 -8.87 -3.27 6.79
C ILE A 320 -8.33 -3.55 8.18
N MET A 321 -8.31 -2.53 9.04
CA MET A 321 -8.09 -2.68 10.47
C MET A 321 -9.17 -1.96 11.26
N VAL A 322 -9.77 -2.63 12.21
CA VAL A 322 -10.85 -2.10 13.05
C VAL A 322 -10.41 -2.16 14.50
N LEU A 323 -10.32 -0.99 15.14
CA LEU A 323 -10.08 -0.87 16.56
C LEU A 323 -11.38 -0.40 17.23
N ARG A 324 -11.88 -1.18 18.17
CA ARG A 324 -13.06 -0.82 18.95
C ARG A 324 -12.72 -0.79 20.43
N ARG A 325 -13.12 0.29 21.09
CA ARG A 325 -13.00 0.34 22.54
C ARG A 325 -14.01 -0.62 23.17
N SER A 326 -13.52 -1.53 24.05
CA SER A 326 -14.40 -2.42 24.80
C SER A 326 -15.25 -1.63 25.81
N ASN A 327 -16.41 -2.17 26.12
CA ASN A 327 -17.29 -1.60 27.14
C ASN A 327 -16.68 -1.76 28.53
#